data_c7cd44e4adf6bdcb2de8f02eba69835e
#
_entry.id   c7cd44e4adf6bdcb2de8f02eba69835e
#
_cell.length_a   1.000
_cell.length_b   1.000
_cell.length_c   1.000
_cell.angle_alpha   90.00
_cell.angle_beta   90.00
_cell.angle_gamma   90.00
#
_symmetry.space_group_name_H-M   'P 1'
#
loop_
_entity.id
_entity.type
_entity.pdbx_description
1 polymer ?
#
loop_
_entity_poly.entity_id
_entity_poly.type
_entity_poly.pdbx_seq_one_letter_code
_entity_poly.pdbx_strand_id
1 'polypeptide(L)'
;MTLPFSEYDARHYVTLDVVMGYAEWSRSYDAEMGNELDIDLLNRLETIQWNHISKAIDLGCGTGRIGSWLKAQGVRSIVGVDICEAMLHQAAVKGVYDNLIQANITSLAGVSCEQDLGISVLAACHLSNLKALFQEADRIIHADGMFILADYHPFFLLKGIPTNFERPGGESIAIENYVHLLSDHVQAAHQTNWRLVEMHEKLVDKTWVEKAPSMSKYLHQPISFVMVWQRP
;
A
#
# COMPACT_ATOMS: atom_id res chain seq x y z
N MET A 1 1.73 -10.95 -16.75
CA MET A 1 1.02 -12.14 -16.23
C MET A 1 1.26 -12.17 -14.75
N THR A 2 0.25 -11.88 -13.95
CA THR A 2 0.37 -11.85 -12.50
C THR A 2 0.39 -13.28 -11.96
N LEU A 3 1.36 -13.61 -11.12
CA LEU A 3 1.48 -14.94 -10.50
C LEU A 3 1.19 -14.84 -9.01
N PRO A 4 0.43 -15.78 -8.41
CA PRO A 4 0.26 -15.85 -6.98
C PRO A 4 1.60 -16.13 -6.30
N PHE A 5 1.80 -15.60 -5.11
CA PHE A 5 3.02 -15.82 -4.32
C PHE A 5 3.31 -17.29 -4.07
N SER A 6 2.29 -18.13 -3.99
CA SER A 6 2.43 -19.59 -3.79
C SER A 6 3.36 -20.27 -4.79
N GLU A 7 3.53 -19.72 -6.00
CA GLU A 7 4.51 -20.23 -6.99
C GLU A 7 5.98 -20.01 -6.57
N TYR A 8 6.23 -19.14 -5.60
CA TYR A 8 7.57 -18.79 -5.10
C TYR A 8 7.78 -19.19 -3.64
N ASP A 9 6.75 -19.75 -3.00
CA ASP A 9 6.78 -20.13 -1.59
C ASP A 9 7.54 -21.45 -1.34
N ALA A 10 8.86 -21.34 -1.23
CA ALA A 10 9.71 -22.49 -0.89
C ALA A 10 9.62 -22.90 0.60
N ARG A 11 8.97 -22.11 1.46
CA ARG A 11 8.86 -22.37 2.90
C ARG A 11 7.52 -22.98 3.29
N HIS A 12 6.57 -23.01 2.36
CA HIS A 12 5.22 -23.58 2.58
C HIS A 12 4.49 -22.91 3.76
N TYR A 13 4.41 -21.58 3.74
CA TYR A 13 3.69 -20.82 4.77
C TYR A 13 2.23 -21.26 4.87
N VAL A 14 1.71 -21.28 6.11
CA VAL A 14 0.26 -21.21 6.29
C VAL A 14 -0.20 -19.85 5.78
N THR A 15 -1.01 -19.84 4.73
CA THR A 15 -1.44 -18.61 4.06
C THR A 15 -2.93 -18.37 4.31
N LEU A 16 -3.26 -17.18 4.78
CA LEU A 16 -4.64 -16.70 4.94
C LEU A 16 -5.01 -15.78 3.80
N ASP A 17 -6.31 -15.74 3.46
CA ASP A 17 -6.84 -14.67 2.61
C ASP A 17 -6.64 -13.30 3.27
N VAL A 18 -6.75 -12.23 2.46
CA VAL A 18 -6.48 -10.85 2.89
C VAL A 18 -7.33 -10.43 4.08
N VAL A 19 -8.63 -10.74 4.06
CA VAL A 19 -9.56 -10.31 5.12
C VAL A 19 -9.26 -11.03 6.43
N MET A 20 -9.09 -12.36 6.38
CA MET A 20 -8.77 -13.16 7.57
C MET A 20 -7.41 -12.82 8.15
N GLY A 21 -6.38 -12.70 7.30
CA GLY A 21 -5.02 -12.39 7.72
C GLY A 21 -4.92 -11.03 8.41
N TYR A 22 -5.48 -9.99 7.81
CA TYR A 22 -5.46 -8.66 8.42
C TYR A 22 -6.41 -8.51 9.61
N ALA A 23 -7.53 -9.26 9.65
CA ALA A 23 -8.38 -9.27 10.84
C ALA A 23 -7.63 -9.84 12.06
N GLU A 24 -6.86 -10.91 11.86
CA GLU A 24 -6.04 -11.49 12.92
C GLU A 24 -4.89 -10.55 13.35
N TRP A 25 -4.22 -9.92 12.37
CA TRP A 25 -3.07 -9.05 12.61
C TRP A 25 -3.44 -7.65 13.13
N SER A 26 -4.68 -7.19 12.94
CA SER A 26 -5.12 -5.80 13.15
C SER A 26 -4.73 -5.19 14.50
N ARG A 27 -4.69 -5.98 15.59
CA ARG A 27 -4.42 -5.48 16.94
C ARG A 27 -2.94 -5.17 17.20
N SER A 28 -2.03 -5.89 16.55
CA SER A 28 -0.59 -5.73 16.73
C SER A 28 0.08 -5.00 15.56
N TYR A 29 -0.64 -4.81 14.44
CA TYR A 29 -0.12 -4.26 13.20
C TYR A 29 0.69 -2.97 13.39
N ASP A 30 0.13 -1.96 14.06
CA ASP A 30 0.80 -0.67 14.24
C ASP A 30 2.05 -0.75 15.13
N ALA A 31 2.12 -1.73 16.04
CA ALA A 31 3.28 -1.94 16.89
C ALA A 31 4.42 -2.66 16.16
N GLU A 32 4.09 -3.46 15.15
CA GLU A 32 5.03 -4.25 14.37
C GLU A 32 5.53 -3.51 13.11
N MET A 33 4.69 -2.62 12.55
CA MET A 33 5.01 -1.85 11.35
C MET A 33 5.75 -0.56 11.68
N GLY A 34 7.03 -0.50 11.32
CA GLY A 34 7.79 0.75 11.32
C GLY A 34 7.46 1.65 10.12
N ASN A 35 8.15 2.78 10.03
CA ASN A 35 8.00 3.75 8.93
C ASN A 35 8.97 3.48 7.77
N GLU A 36 9.89 2.55 7.95
CA GLU A 36 11.01 2.30 7.05
C GLU A 36 10.58 1.80 5.68
N LEU A 37 9.46 1.05 5.60
CA LEU A 37 8.97 0.49 4.34
C LEU A 37 8.31 1.53 3.43
N ASP A 38 7.54 2.44 4.01
CA ASP A 38 6.58 3.28 3.29
C ASP A 38 6.77 4.78 3.58
N ILE A 39 6.57 5.21 4.82
CA ILE A 39 6.60 6.63 5.22
C ILE A 39 7.92 7.30 4.84
N ASP A 40 9.05 6.63 5.01
CA ASP A 40 10.36 7.17 4.61
C ASP A 40 10.46 7.41 3.09
N LEU A 41 9.80 6.59 2.27
CA LEU A 41 9.70 6.80 0.83
C LEU A 41 8.75 7.95 0.50
N LEU A 42 7.57 7.96 1.13
CA LEU A 42 6.56 9.00 0.92
C LEU A 42 7.11 10.40 1.28
N ASN A 43 7.98 10.49 2.30
CA ASN A 43 8.63 11.75 2.68
C ASN A 43 9.70 12.24 1.67
N ARG A 44 10.06 11.44 0.65
CA ARG A 44 10.99 11.83 -0.43
C ARG A 44 10.29 12.40 -1.65
N LEU A 45 8.95 12.36 -1.70
CA LEU A 45 8.19 12.82 -2.85
C LEU A 45 8.32 14.34 -3.04
N GLU A 46 8.73 14.74 -4.23
CA GLU A 46 8.97 16.14 -4.62
C GLU A 46 7.90 16.67 -5.59
N THR A 47 7.25 15.78 -6.35
CA THR A 47 6.26 16.15 -7.37
C THR A 47 4.94 16.63 -6.77
N ILE A 48 4.59 16.17 -5.57
CA ILE A 48 3.31 16.49 -4.93
C ILE A 48 3.33 17.88 -4.32
N GLN A 49 2.46 18.75 -4.83
CA GLN A 49 2.26 20.08 -4.26
C GLN A 49 1.15 20.02 -3.19
N TRP A 50 1.53 19.69 -1.96
CA TRP A 50 0.61 19.44 -0.84
C TRP A 50 -0.39 20.56 -0.56
N ASN A 51 -0.01 21.82 -0.80
CA ASN A 51 -0.90 22.97 -0.68
C ASN A 51 -2.07 22.99 -1.67
N HIS A 52 -1.98 22.19 -2.75
CA HIS A 52 -3.05 22.01 -3.73
C HIS A 52 -3.93 20.79 -3.45
N ILE A 53 -3.52 19.92 -2.53
CA ILE A 53 -4.28 18.72 -2.18
C ILE A 53 -5.24 19.03 -1.03
N SER A 54 -6.53 19.09 -1.35
CA SER A 54 -7.58 19.31 -0.37
C SER A 54 -8.30 18.04 0.05
N LYS A 55 -8.55 17.16 -0.94
CA LYS A 55 -9.30 15.91 -0.78
C LYS A 55 -8.45 14.73 -1.22
N ALA A 56 -8.33 13.73 -0.39
CA ALA A 56 -7.62 12.51 -0.71
C ALA A 56 -8.47 11.26 -0.40
N ILE A 57 -8.21 10.20 -1.13
CA ILE A 57 -8.72 8.86 -0.84
C ILE A 57 -7.56 7.89 -0.61
N ASP A 58 -7.64 7.17 0.52
CA ASP A 58 -6.67 6.17 0.96
C ASP A 58 -7.22 4.77 0.67
N LEU A 59 -6.68 4.11 -0.34
CA LEU A 59 -7.14 2.84 -0.89
C LEU A 59 -6.36 1.67 -0.28
N GLY A 60 -7.00 0.91 0.59
CA GLY A 60 -6.38 -0.06 1.48
C GLY A 60 -5.84 0.65 2.72
N CYS A 61 -6.67 1.47 3.36
CA CYS A 61 -6.24 2.38 4.44
C CYS A 61 -5.78 1.65 5.72
N GLY A 62 -6.09 0.36 5.85
CA GLY A 62 -5.70 -0.47 6.99
C GLY A 62 -6.08 0.16 8.32
N THR A 63 -5.13 0.26 9.23
CA THR A 63 -5.28 0.90 10.55
C THR A 63 -5.25 2.43 10.51
N GLY A 64 -5.08 3.05 9.34
CA GLY A 64 -5.07 4.52 9.19
C GLY A 64 -3.71 5.19 9.42
N ARG A 65 -2.60 4.48 9.25
CA ARG A 65 -1.24 5.05 9.33
C ARG A 65 -1.03 6.14 8.27
N ILE A 66 -1.44 5.86 7.03
CA ILE A 66 -1.32 6.77 5.89
C ILE A 66 -2.27 7.96 6.03
N GLY A 67 -3.49 7.75 6.52
CA GLY A 67 -4.39 8.86 6.83
C GLY A 67 -3.80 9.85 7.84
N SER A 68 -3.12 9.35 8.87
CA SER A 68 -2.39 10.19 9.83
C SER A 68 -1.25 10.97 9.17
N TRP A 69 -0.50 10.33 8.27
CA TRP A 69 0.56 10.98 7.49
C TRP A 69 -0.01 12.04 6.54
N LEU A 70 -1.12 11.77 5.82
CA LEU A 70 -1.79 12.74 4.95
C LEU A 70 -2.28 13.98 5.73
N LYS A 71 -2.83 13.81 6.94
CA LYS A 71 -3.19 14.94 7.80
C LYS A 71 -1.96 15.80 8.18
N ALA A 72 -0.82 15.17 8.43
CA ALA A 72 0.43 15.86 8.69
C ALA A 72 0.95 16.65 7.47
N GLN A 73 0.63 16.20 6.23
CA GLN A 73 0.90 16.97 5.00
C GLN A 73 -0.08 18.14 4.79
N GLY A 74 -1.13 18.27 5.60
CA GLY A 74 -2.11 19.35 5.50
C GLY A 74 -3.36 19.00 4.69
N VAL A 75 -3.56 17.73 4.29
CA VAL A 75 -4.77 17.30 3.58
C VAL A 75 -5.99 17.47 4.50
N ARG A 76 -7.00 18.20 4.01
CA ARG A 76 -8.16 18.57 4.83
C ARG A 76 -9.20 17.47 4.94
N SER A 77 -9.55 16.86 3.82
CA SER A 77 -10.56 15.81 3.76
C SER A 77 -9.96 14.49 3.27
N ILE A 78 -10.18 13.43 4.02
CA ILE A 78 -9.65 12.10 3.70
C ILE A 78 -10.75 11.07 3.82
N VAL A 79 -10.95 10.29 2.76
CA VAL A 79 -11.78 9.09 2.75
C VAL A 79 -10.87 7.88 2.85
N GLY A 80 -11.13 6.98 3.80
CA GLY A 80 -10.43 5.70 3.91
C GLY A 80 -11.28 4.55 3.37
N VAL A 81 -10.67 3.67 2.60
CA VAL A 81 -11.32 2.46 2.07
C VAL A 81 -10.49 1.25 2.44
N ASP A 82 -11.11 0.23 3.03
CA ASP A 82 -10.48 -1.07 3.28
C ASP A 82 -11.52 -2.18 3.18
N ILE A 83 -11.09 -3.37 2.81
CA ILE A 83 -11.96 -4.55 2.75
C ILE A 83 -12.16 -5.18 4.14
N CYS A 84 -11.18 -5.01 5.04
CA CYS A 84 -11.14 -5.62 6.36
C CYS A 84 -11.78 -4.71 7.41
N GLU A 85 -12.93 -5.11 7.95
CA GLU A 85 -13.66 -4.37 8.99
C GLU A 85 -12.83 -4.17 10.26
N ALA A 86 -12.04 -5.17 10.67
CA ALA A 86 -11.19 -5.06 11.84
C ALA A 86 -10.10 -3.98 11.70
N MET A 87 -9.57 -3.79 10.48
CA MET A 87 -8.65 -2.70 10.16
C MET A 87 -9.35 -1.33 10.22
N LEU A 88 -10.56 -1.22 9.65
CA LEU A 88 -11.36 0.01 9.70
C LEU A 88 -11.70 0.43 11.13
N HIS A 89 -11.94 -0.52 12.02
CA HIS A 89 -12.15 -0.21 13.45
C HIS A 89 -10.91 0.45 14.08
N GLN A 90 -9.69 0.00 13.74
CA GLN A 90 -8.45 0.65 14.20
C GLN A 90 -8.28 2.04 13.57
N ALA A 91 -8.60 2.19 12.28
CA ALA A 91 -8.55 3.47 11.60
C ALA A 91 -9.51 4.49 12.20
N ALA A 92 -10.72 4.06 12.58
CA ALA A 92 -11.73 4.91 13.22
C ALA A 92 -11.24 5.52 14.54
N VAL A 93 -10.46 4.76 15.33
CA VAL A 93 -9.89 5.23 16.60
C VAL A 93 -8.93 6.42 16.39
N LYS A 94 -8.24 6.49 15.26
CA LYS A 94 -7.31 7.60 14.94
C LYS A 94 -8.01 8.92 14.63
N GLY A 95 -9.29 8.87 14.22
CA GLY A 95 -10.10 10.07 13.99
C GLY A 95 -9.59 11.00 12.87
N VAL A 96 -8.86 10.46 11.89
CA VAL A 96 -8.23 11.23 10.81
C VAL A 96 -9.04 11.20 9.49
N TYR A 97 -9.98 10.29 9.36
CA TYR A 97 -10.84 10.15 8.17
C TYR A 97 -12.18 10.83 8.39
N ASP A 98 -12.67 11.53 7.37
CA ASP A 98 -14.04 12.07 7.36
C ASP A 98 -15.05 10.97 7.07
N ASN A 99 -14.63 9.93 6.33
CA ASN A 99 -15.46 8.75 6.06
C ASN A 99 -14.57 7.51 5.94
N LEU A 100 -15.07 6.39 6.45
CA LEU A 100 -14.46 5.06 6.31
C LEU A 100 -15.46 4.14 5.60
N ILE A 101 -15.01 3.50 4.53
CA ILE A 101 -15.85 2.68 3.65
C ILE A 101 -15.29 1.26 3.61
N GLN A 102 -16.11 0.28 3.98
CA GLN A 102 -15.77 -1.12 3.77
C GLN A 102 -16.07 -1.50 2.32
N ALA A 103 -15.01 -1.64 1.51
CA ALA A 103 -15.12 -2.01 0.10
C ALA A 103 -13.83 -2.61 -0.45
N ASN A 104 -13.96 -3.32 -1.56
CA ASN A 104 -12.80 -3.74 -2.36
C ASN A 104 -12.30 -2.55 -3.19
N ILE A 105 -11.03 -2.20 -3.07
CA ILE A 105 -10.40 -1.06 -3.78
C ILE A 105 -10.37 -1.21 -5.30
N THR A 106 -10.69 -2.38 -5.83
CA THR A 106 -10.87 -2.64 -7.27
C THR A 106 -12.32 -2.53 -7.73
N SER A 107 -13.27 -2.16 -6.82
CA SER A 107 -14.69 -2.02 -7.13
C SER A 107 -15.34 -1.08 -6.11
N LEU A 108 -15.25 0.23 -6.33
CA LEU A 108 -15.66 1.29 -5.43
C LEU A 108 -17.05 1.87 -5.80
N ALA A 109 -18.05 0.99 -5.97
CA ALA A 109 -19.39 1.43 -6.27
C ALA A 109 -19.90 2.42 -5.20
N GLY A 110 -20.38 3.59 -5.64
CA GLY A 110 -20.92 4.63 -4.73
C GLY A 110 -19.90 5.63 -4.18
N VAL A 111 -18.60 5.46 -4.45
CA VAL A 111 -17.59 6.49 -4.17
C VAL A 111 -17.63 7.53 -5.31
N SER A 112 -17.88 8.80 -4.96
CA SER A 112 -17.95 9.89 -5.95
C SER A 112 -16.58 10.23 -6.51
N CYS A 113 -16.55 10.62 -7.78
CA CYS A 113 -15.40 11.24 -8.43
C CYS A 113 -15.25 12.65 -7.87
N GLU A 114 -14.10 13.02 -7.33
CA GLU A 114 -13.75 14.41 -6.94
C GLU A 114 -12.51 14.48 -6.04
N GLN A 115 -11.63 13.48 -6.10
CA GLN A 115 -10.43 13.47 -5.28
C GLN A 115 -9.27 14.16 -6.02
N ASP A 116 -8.51 14.99 -5.30
CA ASP A 116 -7.27 15.58 -5.82
C ASP A 116 -6.15 14.54 -5.85
N LEU A 117 -6.20 13.63 -4.88
CA LEU A 117 -5.18 12.60 -4.66
C LEU A 117 -5.81 11.26 -4.30
N GLY A 118 -5.38 10.21 -4.97
CA GLY A 118 -5.50 8.83 -4.50
C GLY A 118 -4.17 8.34 -3.95
N ILE A 119 -4.21 7.50 -2.92
CA ILE A 119 -3.02 6.83 -2.40
C ILE A 119 -3.34 5.39 -2.08
N SER A 120 -2.41 4.47 -2.38
CA SER A 120 -2.47 3.06 -2.00
C SER A 120 -1.10 2.62 -1.52
N VAL A 121 -1.02 2.15 -0.28
CA VAL A 121 0.25 1.80 0.35
C VAL A 121 0.17 0.40 0.95
N LEU A 122 1.08 -0.48 0.53
CA LEU A 122 1.18 -1.89 0.97
C LEU A 122 -0.12 -2.68 0.78
N ALA A 123 -0.87 -2.37 -0.28
CA ALA A 123 -2.14 -3.02 -0.60
C ALA A 123 -2.19 -3.62 -2.00
N ALA A 124 -1.46 -3.07 -2.96
CA ALA A 124 -1.49 -3.55 -4.34
C ALA A 124 -0.89 -4.97 -4.50
N CYS A 125 0.04 -5.36 -3.64
CA CYS A 125 0.58 -6.72 -3.59
C CYS A 125 -0.47 -7.80 -3.25
N HIS A 126 -1.63 -7.42 -2.74
CA HIS A 126 -2.75 -8.33 -2.46
C HIS A 126 -3.77 -8.42 -3.61
N LEU A 127 -3.59 -7.68 -4.68
CA LEU A 127 -4.51 -7.65 -5.81
C LEU A 127 -4.03 -8.58 -6.93
N SER A 128 -4.90 -9.43 -7.43
CA SER A 128 -4.60 -10.22 -8.63
C SER A 128 -4.65 -9.40 -9.93
N ASN A 129 -5.25 -8.20 -9.89
CA ASN A 129 -5.48 -7.35 -11.06
C ASN A 129 -5.19 -5.87 -10.77
N LEU A 130 -3.97 -5.44 -11.06
CA LEU A 130 -3.56 -4.02 -10.91
C LEU A 130 -4.37 -3.08 -11.81
N LYS A 131 -4.74 -3.52 -13.03
CA LYS A 131 -5.50 -2.67 -13.95
C LYS A 131 -6.82 -2.22 -13.34
N ALA A 132 -7.51 -3.09 -12.59
CA ALA A 132 -8.76 -2.73 -11.93
C ALA A 132 -8.56 -1.63 -10.88
N LEU A 133 -7.44 -1.63 -10.13
CA LEU A 133 -7.09 -0.56 -9.21
C LEU A 133 -6.90 0.77 -9.95
N PHE A 134 -6.14 0.79 -11.05
CA PHE A 134 -5.93 2.00 -11.85
C PHE A 134 -7.22 2.49 -12.52
N GLN A 135 -8.14 1.60 -12.92
CA GLN A 135 -9.45 1.97 -13.45
C GLN A 135 -10.32 2.66 -12.39
N GLU A 136 -10.33 2.16 -11.15
CA GLU A 136 -11.05 2.82 -10.06
C GLU A 136 -10.39 4.15 -9.69
N ALA A 137 -9.06 4.21 -9.63
CA ALA A 137 -8.34 5.47 -9.42
C ALA A 137 -8.69 6.50 -10.51
N ASP A 138 -8.73 6.09 -11.79
CA ASP A 138 -9.13 6.96 -12.91
C ASP A 138 -10.58 7.47 -12.77
N ARG A 139 -11.47 6.66 -12.23
CA ARG A 139 -12.86 7.05 -12.04
C ARG A 139 -13.07 8.06 -10.91
N ILE A 140 -12.30 7.95 -9.81
CA ILE A 140 -12.51 8.72 -8.58
C ILE A 140 -11.62 9.94 -8.42
N ILE A 141 -10.50 9.99 -9.12
CA ILE A 141 -9.57 11.13 -9.10
C ILE A 141 -9.90 12.03 -10.29
N HIS A 142 -9.97 13.34 -10.10
CA HIS A 142 -10.28 14.28 -11.18
C HIS A 142 -9.13 14.43 -12.19
N ALA A 143 -9.38 15.05 -13.35
CA ALA A 143 -8.34 15.38 -14.33
C ALA A 143 -7.23 16.24 -13.67
N ASP A 144 -5.98 16.03 -14.09
CA ASP A 144 -4.77 16.60 -13.46
C ASP A 144 -4.48 16.12 -12.03
N GLY A 145 -5.34 15.29 -11.44
CA GLY A 145 -5.13 14.71 -10.11
C GLY A 145 -3.99 13.68 -10.07
N MET A 146 -3.59 13.30 -8.88
CA MET A 146 -2.43 12.45 -8.66
C MET A 146 -2.81 11.12 -8.01
N PHE A 147 -2.06 10.07 -8.32
CA PHE A 147 -2.18 8.77 -7.65
C PHE A 147 -0.80 8.32 -7.17
N ILE A 148 -0.67 8.08 -5.87
CA ILE A 148 0.53 7.52 -5.24
C ILE A 148 0.30 6.03 -4.99
N LEU A 149 1.24 5.20 -5.44
CA LEU A 149 1.27 3.78 -5.14
C LEU A 149 2.62 3.44 -4.54
N ALA A 150 2.64 2.94 -3.30
CA ALA A 150 3.83 2.44 -2.64
C ALA A 150 3.61 1.00 -2.18
N ASP A 151 4.58 0.11 -2.42
CA ASP A 151 4.41 -1.30 -2.07
C ASP A 151 5.74 -2.01 -1.84
N TYR A 152 5.68 -3.27 -1.42
CA TYR A 152 6.84 -4.15 -1.38
C TYR A 152 7.46 -4.26 -2.77
N HIS A 153 8.79 -4.16 -2.81
CA HIS A 153 9.50 -4.42 -4.05
C HIS A 153 9.34 -5.90 -4.45
N PRO A 154 9.02 -6.22 -5.72
CA PRO A 154 8.78 -7.60 -6.18
C PRO A 154 9.95 -8.55 -5.89
N PHE A 155 11.15 -8.01 -5.74
CA PHE A 155 12.34 -8.79 -5.37
C PHE A 155 12.16 -9.62 -4.09
N PHE A 156 11.44 -9.10 -3.07
CA PHE A 156 11.19 -9.83 -1.84
C PHE A 156 10.23 -10.98 -2.05
N LEU A 157 9.13 -10.75 -2.76
CA LEU A 157 8.19 -11.82 -3.11
C LEU A 157 8.86 -12.92 -3.94
N LEU A 158 9.68 -12.54 -4.94
CA LEU A 158 10.45 -13.47 -5.76
C LEU A 158 11.50 -14.27 -4.96
N LYS A 159 11.92 -13.76 -3.81
CA LYS A 159 12.79 -14.49 -2.86
C LYS A 159 12.04 -15.36 -1.86
N GLY A 160 10.73 -15.51 -2.03
CA GLY A 160 9.90 -16.30 -1.13
C GLY A 160 9.64 -15.62 0.22
N ILE A 161 9.55 -14.27 0.24
CA ILE A 161 9.27 -13.50 1.45
C ILE A 161 7.94 -12.77 1.22
N PRO A 162 6.81 -13.30 1.73
CA PRO A 162 5.50 -12.68 1.59
C PRO A 162 5.27 -11.59 2.64
N THR A 163 4.16 -10.86 2.52
CA THR A 163 3.56 -10.20 3.67
C THR A 163 3.22 -11.24 4.70
N ASN A 164 3.74 -11.12 5.91
CA ASN A 164 3.54 -12.08 6.97
C ASN A 164 3.57 -11.43 8.35
N PHE A 165 2.97 -12.11 9.33
CA PHE A 165 3.05 -11.78 10.76
C PHE A 165 3.32 -13.05 11.57
N GLU A 166 3.72 -12.89 12.82
CA GLU A 166 3.94 -14.01 13.73
C GLU A 166 2.82 -14.10 14.75
N ARG A 167 2.23 -15.29 14.86
CA ARG A 167 1.29 -15.60 15.95
C ARG A 167 2.01 -15.72 17.29
N PRO A 168 1.30 -15.51 18.41
CA PRO A 168 1.81 -15.93 19.72
C PRO A 168 2.21 -17.41 19.68
N GLY A 169 3.50 -17.70 19.85
CA GLY A 169 4.05 -19.06 19.70
C GLY A 169 5.06 -19.20 18.56
N GLY A 170 5.25 -18.14 17.74
CA GLY A 170 6.30 -18.09 16.72
C GLY A 170 5.93 -18.73 15.38
N GLU A 171 4.65 -19.04 15.16
CA GLU A 171 4.16 -19.49 13.85
C GLU A 171 4.06 -18.29 12.90
N SER A 172 4.78 -18.33 11.78
CA SER A 172 4.73 -17.28 10.75
C SER A 172 3.58 -17.57 9.79
N ILE A 173 2.66 -16.60 9.68
CA ILE A 173 1.47 -16.67 8.83
C ILE A 173 1.66 -15.70 7.67
N ALA A 174 1.56 -16.21 6.44
CA ALA A 174 1.53 -15.37 5.24
C ALA A 174 0.11 -14.88 4.97
N ILE A 175 0.02 -13.68 4.38
CA ILE A 175 -1.22 -13.17 3.80
C ILE A 175 -1.11 -13.35 2.28
N GLU A 176 -2.21 -13.68 1.61
CA GLU A 176 -2.23 -13.87 0.16
C GLU A 176 -1.57 -12.70 -0.57
N ASN A 177 -0.58 -13.00 -1.40
CA ASN A 177 0.16 -12.03 -2.21
C ASN A 177 0.18 -12.44 -3.68
N TYR A 178 0.34 -11.44 -4.53
CA TYR A 178 0.60 -11.59 -5.96
C TYR A 178 1.89 -10.88 -6.33
N VAL A 179 2.68 -11.49 -7.19
CA VAL A 179 3.93 -10.90 -7.68
C VAL A 179 3.62 -9.98 -8.85
N HIS A 180 3.87 -8.69 -8.66
CA HIS A 180 3.82 -7.67 -9.69
C HIS A 180 5.21 -7.09 -9.90
N LEU A 181 5.76 -7.25 -11.10
CA LEU A 181 7.00 -6.55 -11.45
C LEU A 181 6.72 -5.05 -11.58
N LEU A 182 7.74 -4.22 -11.43
CA LEU A 182 7.60 -2.76 -11.61
C LEU A 182 7.01 -2.42 -13.01
N SER A 183 7.36 -3.22 -14.02
CA SER A 183 6.78 -3.11 -15.36
C SER A 183 5.28 -3.42 -15.44
N ASP A 184 4.75 -4.28 -14.55
CA ASP A 184 3.31 -4.58 -14.52
C ASP A 184 2.51 -3.38 -14.02
N HIS A 185 3.05 -2.63 -13.03
CA HIS A 185 2.47 -1.36 -12.58
C HIS A 185 2.47 -0.32 -13.71
N VAL A 186 3.60 -0.17 -14.41
CA VAL A 186 3.71 0.75 -15.55
C VAL A 186 2.73 0.38 -16.66
N GLN A 187 2.59 -0.91 -16.97
CA GLN A 187 1.68 -1.39 -18.00
C GLN A 187 0.21 -1.17 -17.61
N ALA A 188 -0.16 -1.45 -16.35
CA ALA A 188 -1.52 -1.25 -15.85
C ALA A 188 -1.92 0.24 -15.90
N ALA A 189 -1.02 1.12 -15.45
CA ALA A 189 -1.20 2.56 -15.52
C ALA A 189 -1.32 3.08 -16.95
N HIS A 190 -0.45 2.63 -17.86
CA HIS A 190 -0.49 3.04 -19.27
C HIS A 190 -1.80 2.64 -19.97
N GLN A 191 -2.36 1.47 -19.63
CA GLN A 191 -3.65 1.01 -20.17
C GLN A 191 -4.85 1.86 -19.71
N THR A 192 -4.67 2.71 -18.71
CA THR A 192 -5.67 3.62 -18.15
C THR A 192 -5.24 5.09 -18.27
N ASN A 193 -4.28 5.36 -19.17
CA ASN A 193 -3.75 6.70 -19.53
C ASN A 193 -3.04 7.45 -18.40
N TRP A 194 -2.67 6.82 -17.30
CA TRP A 194 -1.85 7.45 -16.27
C TRP A 194 -0.41 7.64 -16.72
N ARG A 195 0.20 8.76 -16.36
CA ARG A 195 1.59 9.10 -16.65
C ARG A 195 2.44 9.01 -15.38
N LEU A 196 3.49 8.19 -15.39
CA LEU A 196 4.49 8.15 -14.31
C LEU A 196 5.26 9.49 -14.29
N VAL A 197 5.27 10.16 -13.15
CA VAL A 197 5.94 11.46 -12.96
C VAL A 197 7.06 11.41 -11.95
N GLU A 198 7.01 10.47 -11.00
CA GLU A 198 8.07 10.28 -10.00
C GLU A 198 8.13 8.81 -9.57
N MET A 199 9.33 8.32 -9.26
CA MET A 199 9.53 6.97 -8.73
C MET A 199 10.77 6.93 -7.85
N HIS A 200 10.65 6.26 -6.71
CA HIS A 200 11.78 5.93 -5.83
C HIS A 200 11.72 4.47 -5.41
N GLU A 201 12.90 3.89 -5.21
CA GLU A 201 13.07 2.57 -4.61
C GLU A 201 13.85 2.71 -3.31
N LYS A 202 13.56 1.86 -2.35
CA LYS A 202 14.28 1.81 -1.08
C LYS A 202 15.07 0.53 -0.96
N LEU A 203 16.35 0.69 -0.61
CA LEU A 203 17.21 -0.41 -0.18
C LEU A 203 17.18 -0.50 1.35
N VAL A 204 17.36 -1.69 1.88
CA VAL A 204 17.70 -1.86 3.29
C VAL A 204 19.07 -1.22 3.51
N ASP A 205 19.13 -0.18 4.32
CA ASP A 205 20.35 0.56 4.65
C ASP A 205 20.86 0.26 6.07
N LYS A 206 22.02 0.81 6.40
CA LYS A 206 22.64 0.62 7.72
C LYS A 206 21.77 1.20 8.84
N THR A 207 21.12 2.34 8.61
CA THR A 207 20.25 2.99 9.60
C THR A 207 19.05 2.11 9.95
N TRP A 208 18.48 1.44 8.94
CA TRP A 208 17.42 0.47 9.20
C TRP A 208 17.94 -0.75 9.97
N VAL A 209 19.10 -1.29 9.59
CA VAL A 209 19.72 -2.42 10.30
C VAL A 209 20.03 -2.09 11.77
N GLU A 210 20.45 -0.86 12.08
CA GLU A 210 20.65 -0.39 13.47
C GLU A 210 19.36 -0.44 14.29
N LYS A 211 18.20 -0.06 13.69
CA LYS A 211 16.89 -0.12 14.34
C LYS A 211 16.32 -1.55 14.41
N ALA A 212 16.56 -2.34 13.38
CA ALA A 212 16.05 -3.71 13.23
C ALA A 212 17.19 -4.65 12.77
N PRO A 213 18.00 -5.21 13.69
CA PRO A 213 19.17 -6.05 13.36
C PRO A 213 18.83 -7.29 12.53
N SER A 214 17.60 -7.80 12.61
CA SER A 214 17.11 -8.91 11.76
C SER A 214 17.13 -8.58 10.26
N MET A 215 17.12 -7.28 9.90
CA MET A 215 17.19 -6.81 8.52
C MET A 215 18.60 -6.86 7.92
N SER A 216 19.66 -7.15 8.72
CA SER A 216 21.05 -7.19 8.26
C SER A 216 21.28 -8.16 7.09
N LYS A 217 20.56 -9.28 7.06
CA LYS A 217 20.59 -10.26 5.97
C LYS A 217 20.08 -9.72 4.63
N TYR A 218 19.39 -8.58 4.65
CA TYR A 218 18.83 -7.91 3.47
C TYR A 218 19.56 -6.61 3.12
N LEU A 219 20.65 -6.29 3.81
CA LEU A 219 21.43 -5.06 3.57
C LEU A 219 21.74 -4.89 2.07
N HIS A 220 21.47 -3.69 1.54
CA HIS A 220 21.63 -3.32 0.12
C HIS A 220 20.65 -4.02 -0.85
N GLN A 221 19.63 -4.71 -0.37
CA GLN A 221 18.60 -5.30 -1.21
C GLN A 221 17.39 -4.35 -1.31
N PRO A 222 16.73 -4.26 -2.50
CA PRO A 222 15.54 -3.44 -2.65
C PRO A 222 14.37 -4.07 -1.89
N ILE A 223 13.63 -3.29 -1.13
CA ILE A 223 12.56 -3.79 -0.25
C ILE A 223 11.20 -3.17 -0.52
N SER A 224 11.17 -1.91 -0.91
CA SER A 224 9.95 -1.20 -1.25
C SER A 224 10.19 -0.17 -2.35
N PHE A 225 9.11 0.29 -2.95
CA PHE A 225 9.12 1.34 -3.96
C PHE A 225 7.91 2.26 -3.78
N VAL A 226 7.99 3.46 -4.36
CA VAL A 226 6.87 4.38 -4.53
C VAL A 226 6.84 4.89 -5.96
N MET A 227 5.66 4.98 -6.53
CA MET A 227 5.40 5.57 -7.84
C MET A 227 4.33 6.64 -7.71
N VAL A 228 4.54 7.78 -8.35
CA VAL A 228 3.55 8.85 -8.47
C VAL A 228 3.09 8.93 -9.91
N TRP A 229 1.80 8.88 -10.08
CA TRP A 229 1.13 8.92 -11.36
C TRP A 229 0.30 10.20 -11.46
N GLN A 230 0.30 10.83 -12.61
CA GLN A 230 -0.56 11.96 -12.92
C GLN A 230 -1.63 11.53 -13.92
N ARG A 231 -2.87 11.88 -13.63
CA ARG A 231 -3.98 11.77 -14.55
C ARG A 231 -3.89 12.88 -15.60
N PRO A 232 -3.95 12.60 -16.90
CA PRO A 232 -3.97 13.61 -17.93
C PRO A 232 -5.30 14.37 -17.97
#